data_287fc114ae86ade6df0439e146f4c9de
#
_entry.id   287fc114ae86ade6df0439e146f4c9de
#
_cell.length_a   1.000
_cell.length_b   1.000
_cell.length_c   1.000
_cell.angle_alpha   90.00
_cell.angle_beta   90.00
_cell.angle_gamma   90.00
#
_symmetry.space_group_name_H-M   'P 1'
#
loop_
_entity.id
_entity.type
_entity.pdbx_description
1 polymer ?
#
loop_
_entity_poly.entity_id
_entity_poly.type
_entity_poly.pdbx_seq_one_letter_code
_entity_poly.pdbx_strand_id
1 'polypeptide(L)'
;ACNAAGLIDPVLRETPGDSAPKLDELETILDELCRLGGLKAVVFSQWTQMTELAEQRVRRLGLGSVRLHGGVPTSRRGELMDRFREDDAVQVFLSTDAGGVGLNLQNAAVLINLDIPWNPAVLDQRIARVHRLGQRQKVQAILLVAPASYEEHVLNLVQGKRHLFDNVVDPEATEDVVGVSK
;
A
#
# COMPACT_ATOMS: atom_id res chain seq x y z
N ALA A 1 13.04 10.51 4.79
CA ALA A 1 13.64 9.87 5.97
C ALA A 1 12.66 8.94 6.67
N CYS A 2 11.39 9.28 6.75
CA CYS A 2 10.39 8.43 7.43
C CYS A 2 10.20 7.06 6.77
N ASN A 3 10.44 6.95 5.48
CA ASN A 3 10.21 5.70 4.74
C ASN A 3 11.43 4.79 4.75
N ALA A 4 12.58 5.32 4.34
CA ALA A 4 13.87 4.65 4.40
C ALA A 4 14.97 5.71 4.27
N ALA A 5 15.92 5.72 5.18
CA ALA A 5 17.00 6.71 5.19
C ALA A 5 17.85 6.66 3.92
N GLY A 6 18.10 5.47 3.38
CA GLY A 6 18.81 5.26 2.13
C GLY A 6 18.15 5.84 0.87
N LEU A 7 16.89 6.32 0.95
CA LEU A 7 16.28 7.07 -0.16
C LEU A 7 16.80 8.49 -0.28
N ILE A 8 17.31 9.05 0.82
CA ILE A 8 17.84 10.41 0.88
C ILE A 8 19.36 10.40 0.78
N ASP A 9 20.00 9.50 1.53
CA ASP A 9 21.46 9.38 1.58
C ASP A 9 21.91 8.07 0.90
N PRO A 10 22.62 8.17 -0.24
CA PRO A 10 23.15 6.99 -0.92
C PRO A 10 24.11 6.15 -0.07
N VAL A 11 24.83 6.77 0.87
CA VAL A 11 25.76 6.06 1.77
C VAL A 11 24.99 5.10 2.69
N LEU A 12 23.80 5.47 3.12
CA LEU A 12 22.95 4.63 3.96
C LEU A 12 22.31 3.45 3.22
N ARG A 13 22.33 3.44 1.88
CA ARG A 13 21.86 2.29 1.10
C ARG A 13 22.79 1.08 1.21
N GLU A 14 24.06 1.31 1.45
CA GLU A 14 25.08 0.29 1.51
C GLU A 14 25.36 -0.22 2.92
N THR A 15 24.73 0.40 3.93
CA THR A 15 24.95 0.04 5.33
C THR A 15 24.06 -1.15 5.72
N PRO A 16 24.62 -2.32 6.04
CA PRO A 16 23.85 -3.46 6.57
C PRO A 16 23.20 -3.06 7.90
N GLY A 17 21.88 -3.09 7.96
CA GLY A 17 21.12 -2.71 9.16
C GLY A 17 20.47 -1.35 9.09
N ASP A 18 20.35 -0.77 7.89
CA ASP A 18 19.60 0.48 7.70
C ASP A 18 18.16 0.32 8.21
N SER A 19 17.85 1.08 9.25
CA SER A 19 16.52 1.08 9.86
C SER A 19 15.53 1.68 8.89
N ALA A 20 14.62 0.86 8.41
CA ALA A 20 13.50 1.26 7.57
C ALA A 20 12.20 0.80 8.24
N PRO A 21 11.78 1.45 9.36
CA PRO A 21 10.69 0.96 10.22
C PRO A 21 9.42 0.58 9.47
N LYS A 22 9.04 1.35 8.43
CA LYS A 22 7.88 1.01 7.61
C LYS A 22 8.07 -0.25 6.77
N LEU A 23 9.27 -0.50 6.28
CA LEU A 23 9.57 -1.72 5.53
C LEU A 23 9.66 -2.93 6.47
N ASP A 24 10.14 -2.73 7.69
CA ASP A 24 10.19 -3.78 8.70
C ASP A 24 8.77 -4.15 9.15
N GLU A 25 7.91 -3.16 9.37
CA GLU A 25 6.48 -3.38 9.66
C GLU A 25 5.75 -4.01 8.47
N LEU A 26 6.02 -3.57 7.24
CA LEU A 26 5.49 -4.19 6.03
C LEU A 26 5.84 -5.67 5.98
N GLU A 27 7.10 -6.02 6.29
CA GLU A 27 7.58 -7.41 6.29
C GLU A 27 6.80 -8.24 7.31
N THR A 28 6.58 -7.73 8.52
CA THR A 28 5.78 -8.37 9.58
C THR A 28 4.34 -8.61 9.12
N ILE A 29 3.67 -7.59 8.59
CA ILE A 29 2.29 -7.70 8.11
C ILE A 29 2.16 -8.71 6.96
N LEU A 30 3.08 -8.68 6.00
CA LEU A 30 3.06 -9.61 4.87
C LEU A 30 3.37 -11.05 5.31
N ASP A 31 4.23 -11.22 6.30
CA ASP A 31 4.49 -12.53 6.88
C ASP A 31 3.23 -13.14 7.51
N GLU A 32 2.52 -12.36 8.31
CA GLU A 32 1.31 -12.83 8.99
C GLU A 32 0.15 -13.05 8.01
N LEU A 33 -0.16 -12.05 7.17
CA LEU A 33 -1.37 -12.09 6.35
C LEU A 33 -1.21 -12.85 5.03
N CYS A 34 -0.04 -12.76 4.39
CA CYS A 34 0.19 -13.41 3.11
C CYS A 34 0.85 -14.78 3.28
N ARG A 35 2.03 -14.85 3.92
CA ARG A 35 2.78 -16.09 4.02
C ARG A 35 2.09 -17.13 4.92
N LEU A 36 1.62 -16.72 6.10
CA LEU A 36 0.93 -17.62 7.03
C LEU A 36 -0.58 -17.69 6.77
N GLY A 37 -1.21 -16.56 6.46
CA GLY A 37 -2.64 -16.45 6.24
C GLY A 37 -3.12 -16.78 4.81
N GLY A 38 -2.21 -16.89 3.84
CA GLY A 38 -2.52 -17.21 2.44
C GLY A 38 -3.28 -16.11 1.68
N LEU A 39 -3.36 -14.89 2.24
CA LEU A 39 -4.08 -13.78 1.60
C LEU A 39 -3.25 -13.13 0.51
N LYS A 40 -3.91 -12.55 -0.48
CA LYS A 40 -3.26 -11.65 -1.45
C LYS A 40 -3.35 -10.21 -0.96
N ALA A 41 -2.24 -9.49 -1.09
CA ALA A 41 -2.10 -8.09 -0.67
C ALA A 41 -1.73 -7.16 -1.82
N VAL A 42 -2.24 -5.93 -1.75
CA VAL A 42 -1.83 -4.81 -2.61
C VAL A 42 -1.07 -3.80 -1.77
N VAL A 43 0.09 -3.38 -2.21
CA VAL A 43 0.95 -2.40 -1.54
C VAL A 43 1.09 -1.17 -2.43
N PHE A 44 0.66 -0.01 -1.93
CA PHE A 44 0.78 1.26 -2.63
C PHE A 44 1.85 2.16 -2.04
N SER A 45 2.56 2.85 -2.94
CA SER A 45 3.41 4.00 -2.60
C SER A 45 3.37 5.04 -3.73
N GLN A 46 3.55 6.31 -3.40
CA GLN A 46 3.75 7.38 -4.39
C GLN A 46 5.11 7.24 -5.10
N TRP A 47 6.08 6.54 -4.47
CA TRP A 47 7.47 6.50 -4.89
C TRP A 47 7.86 5.16 -5.48
N THR A 48 8.34 5.17 -6.72
CA THR A 48 8.81 3.95 -7.41
C THR A 48 9.94 3.26 -6.64
N GLN A 49 10.88 4.02 -6.07
CA GLN A 49 11.98 3.47 -5.27
C GLN A 49 11.48 2.76 -4.00
N MET A 50 10.43 3.30 -3.37
CA MET A 50 9.84 2.67 -2.19
C MET A 50 9.18 1.33 -2.55
N THR A 51 8.48 1.25 -3.70
CA THR A 51 7.94 -0.03 -4.18
C THR A 51 9.04 -1.03 -4.54
N GLU A 52 10.21 -0.59 -4.96
CA GLU A 52 11.37 -1.44 -5.23
C GLU A 52 11.97 -2.02 -3.93
N LEU A 53 12.15 -1.18 -2.91
CA LEU A 53 12.58 -1.63 -1.59
C LEU A 53 11.58 -2.60 -0.95
N ALA A 54 10.29 -2.30 -1.07
CA ALA A 54 9.22 -3.19 -0.62
C ALA A 54 9.27 -4.55 -1.35
N GLU A 55 9.52 -4.57 -2.66
CA GLU A 55 9.69 -5.80 -3.42
C GLU A 55 10.86 -6.66 -2.92
N GLN A 56 11.96 -6.04 -2.50
CA GLN A 56 13.08 -6.75 -1.90
C GLN A 56 12.69 -7.43 -0.57
N ARG A 57 11.85 -6.79 0.25
CA ARG A 57 11.31 -7.38 1.49
C ARG A 57 10.38 -8.56 1.20
N VAL A 58 9.50 -8.42 0.21
CA VAL A 58 8.62 -9.50 -0.25
C VAL A 58 9.43 -10.73 -0.68
N ARG A 59 10.51 -10.52 -1.44
CA ARG A 59 11.40 -11.61 -1.87
C ARG A 59 12.11 -12.30 -0.71
N ARG A 60 12.50 -11.56 0.34
CA ARG A 60 13.11 -12.16 1.55
C ARG A 60 12.15 -13.10 2.27
N LEU A 61 10.86 -12.81 2.24
CA LEU A 61 9.82 -13.69 2.79
C LEU A 61 9.53 -14.91 1.91
N GLY A 62 10.14 -15.00 0.73
CA GLY A 62 9.85 -16.07 -0.24
C GLY A 62 8.49 -15.91 -0.94
N LEU A 63 7.84 -14.73 -0.85
CA LEU A 63 6.59 -14.44 -1.50
C LEU A 63 6.79 -14.03 -2.96
N GLY A 64 5.92 -14.51 -3.85
CA GLY A 64 5.86 -14.02 -5.23
C GLY A 64 5.21 -12.65 -5.30
N SER A 65 5.75 -11.79 -6.16
CA SER A 65 5.21 -10.45 -6.39
C SER A 65 5.20 -10.05 -7.85
N VAL A 66 4.34 -9.07 -8.15
CA VAL A 66 4.37 -8.27 -9.37
C VAL A 66 4.46 -6.79 -8.98
N ARG A 67 5.19 -6.01 -9.78
CA ARG A 67 5.35 -4.58 -9.54
C ARG A 67 4.94 -3.77 -10.76
N LEU A 68 4.05 -2.79 -10.56
CA LEU A 68 3.52 -1.92 -11.60
C LEU A 68 3.75 -0.45 -11.23
N HIS A 69 4.42 0.27 -12.10
CA HIS A 69 4.68 1.71 -11.97
C HIS A 69 4.48 2.42 -13.31
N GLY A 70 4.52 3.75 -13.32
CA GLY A 70 4.26 4.54 -14.52
C GLY A 70 5.15 4.22 -15.73
N GLY A 71 6.37 3.73 -15.50
CA GLY A 71 7.30 3.32 -16.56
C GLY A 71 7.02 1.96 -17.19
N VAL A 72 6.04 1.19 -16.68
CA VAL A 72 5.67 -0.11 -17.27
C VAL A 72 4.81 0.13 -18.51
N PRO A 73 5.20 -0.40 -19.70
CA PRO A 73 4.43 -0.28 -20.92
C PRO A 73 3.01 -0.82 -20.76
N THR A 74 2.04 -0.15 -21.38
CA THR A 74 0.61 -0.53 -21.30
C THR A 74 0.36 -1.95 -21.77
N SER A 75 1.11 -2.41 -22.77
CA SER A 75 1.02 -3.78 -23.28
C SER A 75 1.37 -4.87 -22.27
N ARG A 76 2.22 -4.56 -21.27
CA ARG A 76 2.63 -5.51 -20.23
C ARG A 76 1.75 -5.47 -18.98
N ARG A 77 0.92 -4.43 -18.83
CA ARG A 77 0.09 -4.25 -17.62
C ARG A 77 -0.94 -5.37 -17.47
N GLY A 78 -1.55 -5.80 -18.59
CA GLY A 78 -2.50 -6.92 -18.61
C GLY A 78 -1.86 -8.21 -18.10
N GLU A 79 -0.70 -8.57 -18.62
CA GLU A 79 0.05 -9.76 -18.21
C GLU A 79 0.36 -9.77 -16.69
N LEU A 80 0.78 -8.62 -16.13
CA LEU A 80 1.05 -8.50 -14.70
C LEU A 80 -0.22 -8.66 -13.85
N MET A 81 -1.34 -8.14 -14.35
CA MET A 81 -2.64 -8.28 -13.70
C MET A 81 -3.14 -9.72 -13.71
N ASP A 82 -3.03 -10.38 -14.87
CA ASP A 82 -3.42 -11.77 -15.02
C ASP A 82 -2.56 -12.68 -14.15
N ARG A 83 -1.26 -12.43 -14.10
CA ARG A 83 -0.35 -13.14 -13.25
C ARG A 83 -0.70 -12.98 -11.75
N PHE A 84 -1.01 -11.76 -11.29
CA PHE A 84 -1.46 -11.57 -9.91
C PHE A 84 -2.80 -12.26 -9.62
N ARG A 85 -3.71 -12.29 -10.60
CA ARG A 85 -5.02 -12.91 -10.43
C ARG A 85 -4.96 -14.43 -10.40
N GLU A 86 -4.19 -15.04 -11.32
CA GLU A 86 -4.26 -16.46 -11.63
C GLU A 86 -3.16 -17.30 -10.98
N ASP A 87 -2.01 -16.69 -10.67
CA ASP A 87 -0.89 -17.39 -10.04
C ASP A 87 -0.97 -17.27 -8.51
N ASP A 88 -1.26 -18.39 -7.84
CA ASP A 88 -1.34 -18.42 -6.38
C ASP A 88 0.01 -18.20 -5.70
N ALA A 89 1.12 -18.44 -6.40
CA ALA A 89 2.45 -18.12 -5.90
C ALA A 89 2.71 -16.60 -5.86
N VAL A 90 1.95 -15.81 -6.63
CA VAL A 90 2.04 -14.34 -6.63
C VAL A 90 1.02 -13.77 -5.64
N GLN A 91 1.48 -13.48 -4.43
CA GLN A 91 0.62 -13.02 -3.35
C GLN A 91 0.65 -11.50 -3.15
N VAL A 92 1.66 -10.80 -3.66
CA VAL A 92 1.82 -9.36 -3.44
C VAL A 92 1.83 -8.57 -4.75
N PHE A 93 0.97 -7.56 -4.85
CA PHE A 93 0.93 -6.60 -5.94
C PHE A 93 1.44 -5.24 -5.45
N LEU A 94 2.59 -4.81 -5.96
CA LEU A 94 3.17 -3.51 -5.61
C LEU A 94 2.84 -2.49 -6.71
N SER A 95 2.31 -1.33 -6.34
CA SER A 95 1.94 -0.31 -7.32
C SER A 95 2.27 1.11 -6.87
N THR A 96 2.58 1.95 -7.86
CA THR A 96 2.50 3.40 -7.67
C THR A 96 1.14 3.92 -8.13
N ASP A 97 0.77 5.14 -7.69
CA ASP A 97 -0.49 5.77 -8.11
C ASP A 97 -0.58 5.87 -9.65
N ALA A 98 0.52 6.24 -10.31
CA ALA A 98 0.59 6.31 -11.78
C ALA A 98 0.44 4.92 -12.45
N GLY A 99 0.93 3.86 -11.81
CA GLY A 99 0.75 2.48 -12.27
C GLY A 99 -0.66 1.97 -12.01
N GLY A 100 -1.26 2.39 -10.90
CA GLY A 100 -2.52 1.86 -10.38
C GLY A 100 -3.80 2.35 -11.08
N VAL A 101 -3.71 3.25 -12.05
CA VAL A 101 -4.91 3.80 -12.73
C VAL A 101 -5.68 2.70 -13.48
N GLY A 102 -6.98 2.58 -13.20
CA GLY A 102 -7.89 1.66 -13.91
C GLY A 102 -7.79 0.19 -13.53
N LEU A 103 -6.93 -0.20 -12.59
CA LEU A 103 -6.75 -1.60 -12.19
C LEU A 103 -7.95 -2.16 -11.45
N ASN A 104 -8.19 -3.47 -11.64
CA ASN A 104 -9.11 -4.26 -10.84
C ASN A 104 -8.31 -5.27 -10.01
N LEU A 105 -8.27 -5.06 -8.69
CA LEU A 105 -7.46 -5.83 -7.73
C LEU A 105 -8.34 -6.52 -6.68
N GLN A 106 -9.59 -6.87 -7.04
CA GLN A 106 -10.59 -7.48 -6.15
C GLN A 106 -10.19 -8.86 -5.60
N ASN A 107 -9.18 -9.50 -6.16
CA ASN A 107 -8.65 -10.76 -5.64
C ASN A 107 -7.74 -10.58 -4.42
N ALA A 108 -7.45 -9.35 -4.02
CA ALA A 108 -6.74 -9.05 -2.79
C ALA A 108 -7.73 -8.80 -1.63
N ALA A 109 -7.37 -9.26 -0.44
CA ALA A 109 -8.09 -9.02 0.80
C ALA A 109 -7.41 -7.96 1.68
N VAL A 110 -6.17 -7.57 1.35
CA VAL A 110 -5.37 -6.62 2.12
C VAL A 110 -4.87 -5.51 1.21
N LEU A 111 -5.04 -4.27 1.67
CA LEU A 111 -4.48 -3.07 1.05
C LEU A 111 -3.53 -2.39 2.03
N ILE A 112 -2.27 -2.21 1.68
CA ILE A 112 -1.27 -1.56 2.51
C ILE A 112 -0.79 -0.28 1.81
N ASN A 113 -0.87 0.84 2.51
CA ASN A 113 -0.34 2.12 2.06
C ASN A 113 0.96 2.43 2.80
N LEU A 114 2.08 2.47 2.08
CA LEU A 114 3.40 2.80 2.63
C LEU A 114 3.59 4.30 2.89
N ASP A 115 2.78 5.11 2.23
CA ASP A 115 2.73 6.56 2.39
C ASP A 115 1.30 7.07 2.27
N ILE A 116 1.05 8.21 2.90
CA ILE A 116 -0.26 8.86 2.88
C ILE A 116 -0.28 9.90 1.77
N PRO A 117 -1.18 9.77 0.80
CA PRO A 117 -1.34 10.79 -0.21
C PRO A 117 -1.92 12.08 0.41
N TRP A 118 -1.44 13.23 -0.04
CA TRP A 118 -1.93 14.54 0.38
C TRP A 118 -3.40 14.81 0.05
N ASN A 119 -3.89 14.14 -0.98
CA ASN A 119 -5.28 14.22 -1.41
C ASN A 119 -6.03 12.98 -0.94
N PRO A 120 -7.03 13.12 -0.05
CA PRO A 120 -7.84 12.00 0.43
C PRO A 120 -8.49 11.22 -0.70
N ALA A 121 -8.89 11.87 -1.80
CA ALA A 121 -9.47 11.20 -2.94
C ALA A 121 -8.52 10.16 -3.59
N VAL A 122 -7.21 10.32 -3.47
CA VAL A 122 -6.24 9.32 -3.95
C VAL A 122 -6.28 8.07 -3.07
N LEU A 123 -6.42 8.23 -1.74
CA LEU A 123 -6.59 7.11 -0.82
C LEU A 123 -7.87 6.35 -1.13
N ASP A 124 -8.98 7.06 -1.33
CA ASP A 124 -10.26 6.45 -1.70
C ASP A 124 -10.17 5.73 -3.05
N GLN A 125 -9.46 6.30 -4.01
CA GLN A 125 -9.17 5.64 -5.29
C GLN A 125 -8.34 4.37 -5.11
N ARG A 126 -7.35 4.34 -4.21
CA ARG A 126 -6.58 3.13 -3.91
C ARG A 126 -7.48 2.07 -3.29
N ILE A 127 -8.32 2.42 -2.32
CA ILE A 127 -9.29 1.51 -1.68
C ILE A 127 -10.26 0.96 -2.73
N ALA A 128 -10.80 1.79 -3.59
CA ALA A 128 -11.73 1.39 -4.64
C ALA A 128 -11.13 0.45 -5.71
N ARG A 129 -9.80 0.22 -5.73
CA ARG A 129 -9.18 -0.80 -6.59
C ARG A 129 -9.36 -2.21 -6.05
N VAL A 130 -9.41 -2.34 -4.73
CA VAL A 130 -9.54 -3.61 -4.02
C VAL A 130 -10.99 -3.85 -3.58
N HIS A 131 -11.62 -2.83 -3.01
CA HIS A 131 -13.02 -2.89 -2.56
C HIS A 131 -13.95 -2.34 -3.64
N ARG A 132 -14.74 -3.22 -4.27
CA ARG A 132 -15.72 -2.88 -5.31
C ARG A 132 -17.04 -3.61 -5.07
N LEU A 133 -18.11 -3.10 -5.69
CA LEU A 133 -19.41 -3.79 -5.76
C LEU A 133 -19.23 -5.23 -6.26
N GLY A 134 -19.69 -6.20 -5.48
CA GLY A 134 -19.50 -7.64 -5.76
C GLY A 134 -18.33 -8.30 -5.02
N GLN A 135 -17.51 -7.55 -4.28
CA GLN A 135 -16.50 -8.12 -3.39
C GLN A 135 -17.17 -8.92 -2.27
N ARG A 136 -16.83 -10.20 -2.17
CA ARG A 136 -17.38 -11.12 -1.14
C ARG A 136 -16.48 -11.23 0.08
N GLN A 137 -15.22 -10.82 -0.04
CA GLN A 137 -14.27 -10.88 1.06
C GLN A 137 -14.19 -9.52 1.76
N LYS A 138 -14.04 -9.55 3.07
CA LYS A 138 -13.74 -8.34 3.86
C LYS A 138 -12.36 -7.83 3.47
N VAL A 139 -12.28 -6.59 3.03
CA VAL A 139 -11.01 -5.94 2.68
C VAL A 139 -10.48 -5.19 3.90
N GLN A 140 -9.24 -5.45 4.26
CA GLN A 140 -8.52 -4.72 5.30
C GLN A 140 -7.63 -3.66 4.66
N ALA A 141 -7.85 -2.39 4.99
CA ALA A 141 -6.98 -1.29 4.56
C ALA A 141 -6.07 -0.86 5.72
N ILE A 142 -4.76 -0.88 5.47
CA ILE A 142 -3.71 -0.57 6.44
C ILE A 142 -2.93 0.65 5.95
N LEU A 143 -2.73 1.64 6.82
CA LEU A 143 -1.90 2.80 6.56
C LEU A 143 -0.67 2.75 7.48
N LEU A 144 0.53 2.72 6.89
CA LEU A 144 1.77 2.79 7.65
C LEU A 144 2.19 4.26 7.83
N VAL A 145 2.15 4.71 9.07
CA VAL A 145 2.45 6.10 9.45
C VAL A 145 3.61 6.10 10.44
N ALA A 146 4.64 6.89 10.18
CA ALA A 146 5.69 7.10 11.15
C ALA A 146 5.19 8.05 12.25
N PRO A 147 5.19 7.65 13.53
CA PRO A 147 4.75 8.51 14.63
C PRO A 147 5.68 9.73 14.78
N ALA A 148 5.15 10.83 15.32
CA ALA A 148 5.84 12.11 15.52
C ALA A 148 6.53 12.64 14.25
N SER A 149 5.96 12.36 13.08
CA SER A 149 6.49 12.74 11.78
C SER A 149 5.55 13.68 11.03
N TYR A 150 6.08 14.22 9.94
CA TYR A 150 5.27 14.99 9.01
C TYR A 150 4.08 14.19 8.42
N GLU A 151 4.18 12.87 8.29
CA GLU A 151 3.10 12.01 7.80
C GLU A 151 1.92 11.95 8.77
N GLU A 152 2.17 11.94 10.07
CA GLU A 152 1.11 12.03 11.07
C GLU A 152 0.35 13.35 10.95
N HIS A 153 1.06 14.44 10.68
CA HIS A 153 0.44 15.73 10.40
C HIS A 153 -0.41 15.70 9.13
N VAL A 154 0.09 15.06 8.06
CA VAL A 154 -0.66 14.86 6.81
C VAL A 154 -1.90 13.99 7.05
N LEU A 155 -1.79 12.91 7.83
CA LEU A 155 -2.92 12.05 8.18
C LEU A 155 -4.03 12.86 8.86
N ASN A 156 -3.68 13.66 9.86
CA ASN A 156 -4.64 14.52 10.57
C ASN A 156 -5.32 15.52 9.63
N LEU A 157 -4.57 16.10 8.69
CA LEU A 157 -5.14 17.01 7.68
C LEU A 157 -6.08 16.29 6.71
N VAL A 158 -5.72 15.08 6.27
CA VAL A 158 -6.53 14.26 5.36
C VAL A 158 -7.82 13.82 6.06
N GLN A 159 -7.74 13.38 7.31
CA GLN A 159 -8.90 13.03 8.12
C GLN A 159 -9.80 14.23 8.38
N GLY A 160 -9.23 15.39 8.72
CA GLY A 160 -9.98 16.62 8.92
C GLY A 160 -10.71 17.06 7.64
N LYS A 161 -10.10 16.92 6.47
CA LYS A 161 -10.75 17.18 5.17
C LYS A 161 -11.88 16.19 4.88
N ARG A 162 -11.70 14.92 5.22
CA ARG A 162 -12.71 13.89 5.05
C ARG A 162 -13.94 14.18 5.90
N HIS A 163 -13.76 14.50 7.19
CA HIS A 163 -14.84 14.92 8.06
C HIS A 163 -15.61 16.16 7.56
N LEU A 164 -14.93 17.11 6.93
CA LEU A 164 -15.59 18.27 6.32
C LEU A 164 -16.44 17.86 5.10
N PHE A 165 -15.97 16.90 4.29
CA PHE A 165 -16.72 16.39 3.14
C PHE A 165 -17.91 15.54 3.57
N ASP A 166 -17.73 14.63 4.53
CA ASP A 166 -18.77 13.71 5.00
C ASP A 166 -19.91 14.49 5.70
N ASN A 167 -19.57 15.49 6.50
CA ASN A 167 -20.56 16.35 7.14
C ASN A 167 -21.35 17.25 6.17
N VAL A 168 -20.84 17.48 4.96
CA VAL A 168 -21.49 18.30 3.95
C VAL A 168 -22.31 17.45 2.95
N VAL A 169 -21.86 16.20 2.70
CA VAL A 169 -22.41 15.34 1.65
C VAL A 169 -23.26 14.19 2.21
N ASP A 170 -22.91 13.64 3.37
CA ASP A 170 -23.67 12.55 4.03
C ASP A 170 -23.53 12.61 5.55
N PRO A 171 -24.53 13.19 6.26
CA PRO A 171 -24.47 13.31 7.73
C PRO A 171 -24.62 11.99 8.50
N GLU A 172 -24.91 10.87 7.86
CA GLU A 172 -25.14 9.56 8.51
C GLU A 172 -24.01 8.53 8.35
N ALA A 173 -22.92 8.87 7.66
CA ALA A 173 -21.80 7.93 7.47
C ALA A 173 -20.87 7.91 8.68
N THR A 174 -20.91 6.83 9.44
CA THR A 174 -19.93 6.52 10.51
C THR A 174 -18.87 5.56 10.00
N GLU A 175 -17.61 5.96 9.93
CA GLU A 175 -16.46 5.09 9.66
C GLU A 175 -15.58 4.95 10.90
N ASP A 176 -15.31 3.71 11.29
CA ASP A 176 -14.35 3.39 12.36
C ASP A 176 -12.92 3.41 11.80
N VAL A 177 -12.10 4.33 12.30
CA VAL A 177 -10.67 4.39 12.04
C VAL A 177 -9.94 3.60 13.14
N VAL A 178 -9.42 2.43 12.79
CA VAL A 178 -8.55 1.66 13.70
C VAL A 178 -7.13 2.20 13.55
N GLY A 179 -6.70 3.01 14.50
CA GLY A 179 -5.32 3.43 14.65
C GLY A 179 -4.51 2.33 15.33
N VAL A 180 -3.49 1.79 14.68
CA VAL A 180 -2.50 0.95 15.35
C VAL A 180 -1.48 1.88 15.98
N SER A 181 -1.60 2.07 17.30
CA SER A 181 -0.60 2.72 18.14
C SER A 181 0.32 1.65 18.69
N LYS A 182 1.62 1.73 18.37
CA LYS A 182 2.72 1.52 19.31
C LYS A 182 4.02 2.03 18.73
#